data_339f4f3ea9018999752299aadb46cac0
#
_entry.id   339f4f3ea9018999752299aadb46cac0
#
_cell.length_a   1.000
_cell.length_b   1.000
_cell.length_c   1.000
_cell.angle_alpha   90.00
_cell.angle_beta   90.00
_cell.angle_gamma   90.00
#
_symmetry.space_group_name_H-M   'P 1'
#
loop_
_entity.id
_entity.type
_entity.pdbx_description
1 polymer ?
#
loop_
_entity_poly.entity_id
_entity_poly.type
_entity_poly.pdbx_seq_one_letter_code
_entity_poly.pdbx_strand_id
1 'polypeptide(L)'
;AYSAGVWQIHNMSSAHLLDCSLTNAQVRIVSLLTVRHWKAAYPWSAQAKTALKAGLDPAVIEAINDGTEPPFGDAADAAVYAAARELLATGTLSDDGFKAAEKTLGYQRVVEVVGAIGHFCTTAMMANVVGVTPAADAPSHLKA
;
A
#
# COMPACT_ATOMS: atom_id res chain seq x y z
N ALA A 1 -25.68 -4.14 9.49
CA ALA A 1 -24.88 -4.81 8.87
C ALA A 1 -23.33 -4.74 9.00
N TYR A 2 -22.81 -4.07 10.01
CA TYR A 2 -21.38 -4.01 10.26
C TYR A 2 -20.97 -5.04 11.31
N SER A 3 -19.80 -5.67 11.12
CA SER A 3 -19.16 -6.36 12.23
C SER A 3 -18.38 -5.32 13.05
N ALA A 4 -18.87 -4.97 14.21
CA ALA A 4 -18.22 -4.01 15.10
C ALA A 4 -16.79 -4.46 15.47
N GLY A 5 -16.58 -5.77 15.67
CA GLY A 5 -15.27 -6.33 15.98
C GLY A 5 -14.26 -6.19 14.85
N VAL A 6 -14.66 -6.50 13.62
CA VAL A 6 -13.79 -6.33 12.44
C VAL A 6 -13.42 -4.87 12.26
N TRP A 7 -14.39 -3.96 12.42
CA TRP A 7 -14.17 -2.52 12.29
C TRP A 7 -13.22 -1.98 13.35
N GLN A 8 -13.34 -2.47 14.58
CA GLN A 8 -12.46 -2.10 15.68
C GLN A 8 -11.01 -2.52 15.41
N ILE A 9 -10.81 -3.77 14.98
CA ILE A 9 -9.47 -4.29 14.62
C ILE A 9 -8.89 -3.48 13.46
N HIS A 10 -9.68 -3.17 12.44
CA HIS A 10 -9.24 -2.38 11.30
C HIS A 10 -8.82 -0.97 11.70
N ASN A 11 -9.56 -0.32 12.60
CA ASN A 11 -9.21 1.00 13.12
C ASN A 11 -7.92 0.96 13.97
N MET A 12 -7.72 -0.07 14.78
CA MET A 12 -6.48 -0.27 15.53
C MET A 12 -5.28 -0.45 14.60
N SER A 13 -5.44 -1.23 13.55
CA SER A 13 -4.43 -1.42 12.51
C SER A 13 -4.10 -0.12 11.79
N SER A 14 -5.11 0.67 11.45
CA SER A 14 -4.94 1.99 10.84
C SER A 14 -4.13 2.92 11.73
N ALA A 15 -4.46 2.98 13.03
CA ALA A 15 -3.75 3.80 14.01
C ALA A 15 -2.27 3.37 14.13
N HIS A 16 -2.01 2.07 14.15
CA HIS A 16 -0.63 1.55 14.18
C HIS A 16 0.17 2.00 12.95
N LEU A 17 -0.41 1.96 11.75
CA LEU A 17 0.26 2.36 10.52
C LEU A 17 0.59 3.86 10.46
N LEU A 18 -0.06 4.68 11.27
CA LEU A 18 0.29 6.10 11.42
C LEU A 18 1.47 6.34 12.35
N ASP A 19 1.84 5.35 13.16
CA ASP A 19 2.89 5.44 14.20
C ASP A 19 3.85 4.25 14.20
N CYS A 20 4.02 3.59 13.07
CA CYS A 20 5.00 2.52 12.90
C CYS A 20 6.35 3.04 12.43
N SER A 21 7.34 2.16 12.25
CA SER A 21 8.69 2.58 11.81
C SER A 21 8.80 2.85 10.30
N LEU A 22 7.79 2.47 9.50
CA LEU A 22 7.68 2.93 8.12
C LEU A 22 7.29 4.40 8.10
N THR A 23 7.84 5.17 7.17
CA THR A 23 7.39 6.54 6.92
C THR A 23 5.96 6.54 6.38
N ASN A 24 5.24 7.65 6.51
CA ASN A 24 3.91 7.76 5.94
C ASN A 24 3.93 7.56 4.41
N ALA A 25 4.93 8.08 3.72
CA ALA A 25 5.12 7.84 2.28
C ALA A 25 5.31 6.36 1.96
N GLN A 26 6.10 5.63 2.76
CA GLN A 26 6.30 4.19 2.60
C GLN A 26 5.03 3.38 2.81
N VAL A 27 4.24 3.73 3.82
CA VAL A 27 2.90 3.13 4.03
C VAL A 27 2.02 3.37 2.80
N ARG A 28 2.08 4.57 2.19
CA ARG A 28 1.29 4.87 0.97
C ARG A 28 1.76 4.06 -0.24
N ILE A 29 3.06 3.81 -0.39
CA ILE A 29 3.57 2.91 -1.45
C ILE A 29 2.93 1.53 -1.31
N VAL A 30 2.93 0.95 -0.11
CA VAL A 30 2.30 -0.35 0.16
C VAL A 30 0.80 -0.31 -0.12
N SER A 31 0.12 0.75 0.32
CA SER A 31 -1.32 0.91 0.11
C SER A 31 -1.69 0.94 -1.37
N LEU A 32 -0.98 1.73 -2.17
CA LEU A 32 -1.23 1.86 -3.61
C LEU A 32 -1.03 0.54 -4.35
N LEU A 33 0.08 -0.17 -4.06
CA LEU A 33 0.32 -1.49 -4.64
C LEU A 33 -0.77 -2.49 -4.29
N THR A 34 -1.23 -2.50 -3.04
CA THR A 34 -2.23 -3.45 -2.55
C THR A 34 -3.60 -3.18 -3.15
N VAL A 35 -4.05 -1.92 -3.14
CA VAL A 35 -5.38 -1.60 -3.70
C VAL A 35 -5.43 -1.75 -5.22
N ARG A 36 -4.30 -1.52 -5.90
CA ARG A 36 -4.17 -1.81 -7.33
C ARG A 36 -4.23 -3.32 -7.61
N HIS A 37 -3.53 -4.11 -6.81
CA HIS A 37 -3.55 -5.58 -6.93
C HIS A 37 -4.98 -6.14 -6.92
N TRP A 38 -5.83 -5.62 -6.03
CA TRP A 38 -7.23 -6.01 -5.91
C TRP A 38 -8.20 -5.22 -6.80
N LYS A 39 -7.68 -4.36 -7.68
CA LYS A 39 -8.48 -3.54 -8.62
C LYS A 39 -9.55 -2.71 -7.90
N ALA A 40 -9.21 -2.18 -6.74
CA ALA A 40 -10.12 -1.43 -5.88
C ALA A 40 -10.08 0.07 -6.26
N ALA A 41 -10.95 0.50 -7.17
CA ALA A 41 -10.92 1.83 -7.76
C ALA A 41 -11.14 2.97 -6.75
N TYR A 42 -12.09 2.83 -5.83
CA TYR A 42 -12.32 3.84 -4.79
C TYR A 42 -11.16 3.94 -3.81
N PRO A 43 -10.66 2.85 -3.20
CA PRO A 43 -9.46 2.91 -2.36
C PRO A 43 -8.23 3.45 -3.08
N TRP A 44 -8.06 3.14 -4.37
CA TRP A 44 -6.98 3.73 -5.16
C TRP A 44 -7.01 5.25 -5.12
N SER A 45 -8.14 5.83 -5.49
CA SER A 45 -8.29 7.29 -5.53
C SER A 45 -8.10 7.94 -4.17
N ALA A 46 -8.62 7.32 -3.11
CA ALA A 46 -8.43 7.79 -1.73
C ALA A 46 -6.97 7.70 -1.29
N GLN A 47 -6.28 6.59 -1.58
CA GLN A 47 -4.87 6.40 -1.22
C GLN A 47 -3.95 7.29 -2.04
N ALA A 48 -4.22 7.51 -3.32
CA ALA A 48 -3.46 8.45 -4.14
C ALA A 48 -3.53 9.88 -3.59
N LYS A 49 -4.70 10.32 -3.19
CA LYS A 49 -4.90 11.62 -2.54
C LYS A 49 -4.09 11.73 -1.23
N THR A 50 -4.13 10.69 -0.41
CA THR A 50 -3.39 10.64 0.85
C THR A 50 -1.88 10.58 0.61
N ALA A 51 -1.44 9.85 -0.42
CA ALA A 51 -0.04 9.74 -0.81
C ALA A 51 0.54 11.10 -1.25
N LEU A 52 -0.21 11.87 -2.03
CA LEU A 52 0.18 13.23 -2.41
C LEU A 52 0.35 14.14 -1.18
N LYS A 53 -0.57 14.04 -0.21
CA LYS A 53 -0.47 14.79 1.06
C LYS A 53 0.72 14.34 1.91
N ALA A 54 1.12 13.08 1.82
CA ALA A 54 2.30 12.53 2.50
C ALA A 54 3.62 12.94 1.82
N GLY A 55 3.55 13.63 0.69
CA GLY A 55 4.72 14.08 -0.06
C GLY A 55 5.30 13.04 -1.02
N LEU A 56 4.56 11.96 -1.32
CA LEU A 56 5.00 11.01 -2.33
C LEU A 56 5.00 11.67 -3.71
N ASP A 57 6.10 11.45 -4.47
CA ASP A 57 6.23 12.00 -5.81
C ASP A 57 5.08 11.52 -6.71
N PRO A 58 4.36 12.43 -7.38
CA PRO A 58 3.31 12.06 -8.34
C PRO A 58 3.78 11.05 -9.40
N ALA A 59 5.05 11.13 -9.82
CA ALA A 59 5.63 10.19 -10.78
C ALA A 59 5.68 8.76 -10.25
N VAL A 60 5.86 8.57 -8.95
CA VAL A 60 5.79 7.24 -8.30
C VAL A 60 4.37 6.71 -8.33
N ILE A 61 3.38 7.55 -8.03
CA ILE A 61 1.96 7.16 -8.06
C ILE A 61 1.56 6.72 -9.48
N GLU A 62 1.93 7.50 -10.49
CA GLU A 62 1.62 7.18 -11.88
C GLU A 62 2.32 5.91 -12.36
N ALA A 63 3.59 5.71 -12.00
CA ALA A 63 4.31 4.49 -12.35
C ALA A 63 3.66 3.24 -11.73
N ILE A 64 3.25 3.32 -10.46
CA ILE A 64 2.49 2.23 -9.82
C ILE A 64 1.18 1.98 -10.57
N ASN A 65 0.46 3.04 -10.93
CA ASN A 65 -0.79 2.93 -11.68
C ASN A 65 -0.60 2.27 -13.06
N ASP A 66 0.48 2.63 -13.75
CA ASP A 66 0.83 2.07 -15.06
C ASP A 66 1.43 0.65 -14.98
N GLY A 67 1.81 0.20 -13.81
CA GLY A 67 2.52 -1.07 -13.62
C GLY A 67 3.96 -1.04 -14.10
N THR A 68 4.56 0.16 -14.15
CA THR A 68 5.97 0.36 -14.51
C THR A 68 6.84 0.58 -13.26
N GLU A 69 8.15 0.55 -13.41
CA GLU A 69 9.09 0.75 -12.30
C GLU A 69 9.07 2.22 -11.85
N PRO A 70 8.75 2.51 -10.58
CA PRO A 70 8.74 3.88 -10.10
C PRO A 70 10.13 4.51 -9.97
N PRO A 71 10.26 5.81 -10.18
CA PRO A 71 11.54 6.53 -10.07
C PRO A 71 11.83 6.89 -8.60
N PHE A 72 12.30 5.94 -7.80
CA PHE A 72 12.64 6.21 -6.40
C PHE A 72 14.01 6.91 -6.27
N GLY A 73 14.02 8.00 -5.48
CA GLY A 73 15.27 8.66 -5.06
C GLY A 73 15.86 8.12 -3.75
N ASP A 74 15.08 7.36 -3.00
CA ASP A 74 15.44 6.82 -1.68
C ASP A 74 15.49 5.28 -1.74
N ALA A 75 16.60 4.72 -1.23
CA ALA A 75 16.80 3.26 -1.26
C ALA A 75 15.81 2.51 -0.36
N ALA A 76 15.36 3.11 0.74
CA ALA A 76 14.38 2.50 1.62
C ALA A 76 13.00 2.45 0.97
N ASP A 77 12.60 3.50 0.25
CA ASP A 77 11.33 3.51 -0.50
C ASP A 77 11.34 2.44 -1.61
N ALA A 78 12.46 2.32 -2.34
CA ALA A 78 12.63 1.28 -3.34
C ALA A 78 12.56 -0.13 -2.72
N ALA A 79 13.14 -0.33 -1.54
CA ALA A 79 13.11 -1.61 -0.83
C ALA A 79 11.69 -1.97 -0.35
N VAL A 80 10.93 -0.99 0.15
CA VAL A 80 9.51 -1.19 0.52
C VAL A 80 8.69 -1.60 -0.71
N TYR A 81 8.87 -0.90 -1.82
CA TYR A 81 8.19 -1.23 -3.07
C TYR A 81 8.52 -2.65 -3.54
N ALA A 82 9.79 -3.02 -3.59
CA ALA A 82 10.22 -4.34 -4.04
C ALA A 82 9.67 -5.47 -3.15
N ALA A 83 9.73 -5.31 -1.83
CA ALA A 83 9.20 -6.27 -0.88
C ALA A 83 7.68 -6.42 -1.01
N ALA A 84 6.95 -5.32 -1.06
CA ALA A 84 5.49 -5.34 -1.19
C ALA A 84 5.04 -5.95 -2.52
N ARG A 85 5.72 -5.64 -3.61
CA ARG A 85 5.43 -6.19 -4.92
C ARG A 85 5.61 -7.71 -4.96
N GLU A 86 6.71 -8.23 -4.40
CA GLU A 86 6.96 -9.68 -4.35
C GLU A 86 5.93 -10.37 -3.47
N LEU A 87 5.64 -9.83 -2.28
CA LEU A 87 4.62 -10.38 -1.38
C LEU A 87 3.24 -10.45 -2.01
N LEU A 88 2.82 -9.41 -2.73
CA LEU A 88 1.53 -9.40 -3.42
C LEU A 88 1.49 -10.40 -4.58
N ALA A 89 2.60 -10.61 -5.27
CA ALA A 89 2.68 -11.53 -6.40
C ALA A 89 2.72 -12.99 -5.99
N THR A 90 3.39 -13.32 -4.88
CA THR A 90 3.71 -14.72 -4.52
C THR A 90 3.26 -15.13 -3.12
N GLY A 91 2.89 -14.18 -2.26
CA GLY A 91 2.54 -14.45 -0.86
C GLY A 91 3.74 -14.67 0.06
N THR A 92 4.95 -14.54 -0.43
CA THR A 92 6.19 -14.73 0.34
C THR A 92 7.31 -13.86 -0.22
N LEU A 93 8.45 -13.85 0.46
CA LEU A 93 9.70 -13.32 -0.07
C LEU A 93 10.64 -14.48 -0.41
N SER A 94 11.30 -14.42 -1.56
CA SER A 94 12.44 -15.28 -1.87
C SER A 94 13.58 -15.03 -0.87
N ASP A 95 14.53 -15.95 -0.79
CA ASP A 95 15.70 -15.77 0.08
C ASP A 95 16.46 -14.49 -0.29
N ASP A 96 16.64 -14.21 -1.57
CA ASP A 96 17.30 -12.98 -2.03
C ASP A 96 16.44 -11.74 -1.76
N GLY A 97 15.13 -11.80 -1.97
CA GLY A 97 14.21 -10.73 -1.67
C GLY A 97 14.19 -10.39 -0.18
N PHE A 98 14.16 -11.41 0.68
CA PHE A 98 14.22 -11.21 2.13
C PHE A 98 15.56 -10.58 2.57
N LYS A 99 16.69 -11.10 2.09
CA LYS A 99 18.01 -10.54 2.41
C LYS A 99 18.16 -9.08 1.97
N ALA A 100 17.68 -8.75 0.78
CA ALA A 100 17.70 -7.39 0.27
C ALA A 100 16.83 -6.45 1.11
N ALA A 101 15.61 -6.86 1.45
CA ALA A 101 14.69 -6.09 2.26
C ALA A 101 15.24 -5.89 3.69
N GLU A 102 15.71 -6.96 4.33
CA GLU A 102 16.27 -6.90 5.68
C GLU A 102 17.49 -5.99 5.76
N LYS A 103 18.39 -6.06 4.78
CA LYS A 103 19.60 -5.23 4.72
C LYS A 103 19.28 -3.74 4.73
N THR A 104 18.27 -3.32 3.98
CA THR A 104 17.91 -1.90 3.81
C THR A 104 16.92 -1.42 4.86
N LEU A 105 15.94 -2.25 5.21
CA LEU A 105 14.81 -1.86 6.08
C LEU A 105 14.98 -2.32 7.53
N GLY A 106 15.68 -3.44 7.76
CA GLY A 106 15.65 -4.17 9.02
C GLY A 106 14.40 -5.03 9.16
N TYR A 107 14.48 -6.04 10.01
CA TYR A 107 13.42 -7.04 10.16
C TYR A 107 12.08 -6.43 10.57
N GLN A 108 12.09 -5.47 11.50
CA GLN A 108 10.85 -4.83 11.98
C GLN A 108 10.04 -4.22 10.83
N ARG A 109 10.68 -3.43 9.96
CA ARG A 109 9.99 -2.80 8.84
C ARG A 109 9.52 -3.80 7.78
N VAL A 110 10.24 -4.92 7.61
CA VAL A 110 9.76 -6.02 6.75
C VAL A 110 8.44 -6.58 7.29
N VAL A 111 8.34 -6.82 8.58
CA VAL A 111 7.09 -7.29 9.22
C VAL A 111 5.99 -6.23 9.11
N GLU A 112 6.32 -4.96 9.26
CA GLU A 112 5.35 -3.86 9.11
C GLU A 112 4.84 -3.73 7.67
N VAL A 113 5.65 -4.03 6.65
CA VAL A 113 5.19 -4.12 5.25
C VAL A 113 4.14 -5.22 5.11
N VAL A 114 4.36 -6.40 5.70
CA VAL A 114 3.37 -7.49 5.70
C VAL A 114 2.07 -7.06 6.38
N GLY A 115 2.17 -6.42 7.54
CA GLY A 115 1.00 -5.91 8.28
C GLY A 115 0.23 -4.85 7.48
N ALA A 116 0.93 -3.94 6.81
CA ALA A 116 0.32 -2.92 5.96
C ALA A 116 -0.42 -3.55 4.77
N ILE A 117 0.16 -4.54 4.11
CA ILE A 117 -0.52 -5.29 3.04
C ILE A 117 -1.83 -5.89 3.54
N GLY A 118 -1.81 -6.58 4.69
CA GLY A 118 -3.01 -7.16 5.29
C GLY A 118 -4.11 -6.14 5.56
N HIS A 119 -3.73 -4.98 6.12
CA HIS A 119 -4.64 -3.87 6.36
C HIS A 119 -5.31 -3.39 5.07
N PHE A 120 -4.54 -3.11 4.03
CA PHE A 120 -5.06 -2.59 2.77
C PHE A 120 -5.75 -3.66 1.91
N CYS A 121 -5.45 -4.94 2.08
CA CYS A 121 -6.28 -6.03 1.55
C CYS A 121 -7.70 -5.95 2.10
N THR A 122 -7.85 -5.78 3.40
CA THR A 122 -9.16 -5.61 4.03
C THR A 122 -9.89 -4.38 3.46
N THR A 123 -9.21 -3.24 3.38
CA THR A 123 -9.77 -2.01 2.81
C THR A 123 -10.25 -2.21 1.37
N ALA A 124 -9.42 -2.82 0.53
CA ALA A 124 -9.72 -3.05 -0.87
C ALA A 124 -10.91 -4.00 -1.06
N MET A 125 -10.90 -5.13 -0.36
CA MET A 125 -11.96 -6.14 -0.47
C MET A 125 -13.31 -5.61 0.05
N MET A 126 -13.30 -4.88 1.16
CA MET A 126 -14.53 -4.25 1.69
C MET A 126 -15.14 -3.29 0.68
N ALA A 127 -14.34 -2.43 0.06
CA ALA A 127 -14.81 -1.51 -0.96
C ALA A 127 -15.35 -2.24 -2.21
N ASN A 128 -14.68 -3.32 -2.63
CA ASN A 128 -15.12 -4.12 -3.77
C ASN A 128 -16.46 -4.82 -3.50
N VAL A 129 -16.65 -5.37 -2.29
CA VAL A 129 -17.91 -6.02 -1.90
C VAL A 129 -19.07 -5.02 -1.87
N VAL A 130 -18.82 -3.81 -1.37
CA VAL A 130 -19.85 -2.74 -1.30
C VAL A 130 -20.10 -2.11 -2.67
N GLY A 131 -19.13 -2.14 -3.58
CA GLY A 131 -19.26 -1.55 -4.91
C GLY A 131 -19.13 -0.03 -4.93
N VAL A 132 -18.33 0.54 -4.01
CA VAL A 132 -18.08 1.99 -3.95
C VAL A 132 -17.26 2.43 -5.15
N THR A 133 -17.68 3.52 -5.80
CA THR A 133 -16.98 4.13 -6.93
C THR A 133 -16.32 5.45 -6.54
N PRO A 134 -15.16 5.80 -7.15
CA PRO A 134 -14.49 7.07 -6.87
C PRO A 134 -15.28 8.26 -7.42
N ALA A 135 -15.08 9.44 -6.81
CA ALA A 135 -15.61 10.68 -7.34
C ALA A 135 -14.96 11.01 -8.69
N ALA A 136 -15.73 11.63 -9.59
CA ALA A 136 -15.24 11.97 -10.94
C ALA A 136 -14.04 12.94 -10.92
N ASP A 137 -13.98 13.82 -9.92
CA ASP A 137 -12.91 14.80 -9.72
C ASP A 137 -11.75 14.32 -8.83
N ALA A 138 -11.67 13.02 -8.59
CA ALA A 138 -10.56 12.44 -7.83
C ALA A 138 -9.21 12.73 -8.55
N PRO A 139 -8.13 13.02 -7.79
CA PRO A 139 -6.84 13.42 -8.38
C PRO A 139 -6.16 12.29 -9.17
N SER A 140 -6.54 11.05 -8.94
CA SER A 140 -6.05 9.90 -9.67
C SER A 140 -7.13 8.82 -9.73
N HIS A 141 -7.26 8.19 -10.90
CA HIS A 141 -8.15 7.05 -11.14
C HIS A 141 -7.33 5.83 -11.50
N LEU A 142 -7.73 4.69 -10.94
CA LEU A 142 -7.09 3.41 -11.25
C LEU A 142 -7.25 3.10 -12.74
N LYS A 143 -6.12 2.82 -13.38
CA LYS A 143 -6.08 2.37 -14.78
C LYS A 143 -6.41 0.87 -14.87
N ALA A 144 -7.05 0.53 -15.94
CA ALA A 144 -7.43 -0.86 -16.20
C ALA A 144 -6.21 -1.78 -16.39
#